data_3c725b724b9199ae29c9ddfbca7ded92
#
_entry.id   3c725b724b9199ae29c9ddfbca7ded92
#
_cell.length_a   1.000
_cell.length_b   1.000
_cell.length_c   1.000
_cell.angle_alpha   90.00
_cell.angle_beta   90.00
_cell.angle_gamma   90.00
#
_symmetry.space_group_name_H-M   'P 1'
#
loop_
_entity.id
_entity.type
_entity.pdbx_description
1 polymer ?
#
loop_
_entity_poly.entity_id
_entity_poly.type
_entity_poly.pdbx_seq_one_letter_code
_entity_poly.pdbx_strand_id
1 'polypeptide(L)'
;MFHGKCYICENKEATSFQIEHLIPYKGDVELKYDWNNLLWACAHCNNIKLDKYDPIIDCTQEDVEKKIAFRKEGYFGTDEKFVFISLDDDVKTKNTVKLLHDAYYGTTSQKKMEARIIRKHLRENISDFKNYVREYIEAVGEDKEDLELLIQNELSDKSEFTAFKRWLVRDSENLPELKKYL
;
A
#
# COMPACT_ATOMS: atom_id res chain seq x y z
N MET A 1 6.79 13.81 -0.09
CA MET A 1 7.00 12.48 -0.68
C MET A 1 5.93 11.49 -0.24
N PHE A 2 5.81 11.12 1.04
CA PHE A 2 4.85 10.06 1.47
C PHE A 2 3.45 10.56 1.86
N HIS A 3 3.16 11.85 1.82
CA HIS A 3 1.84 12.45 2.12
C HIS A 3 1.21 11.99 3.43
N GLY A 4 2.04 11.74 4.46
CA GLY A 4 1.60 11.27 5.78
C GLY A 4 1.31 9.76 5.87
N LYS A 5 1.51 8.98 4.83
CA LYS A 5 1.33 7.52 4.85
C LYS A 5 2.65 6.77 5.09
N CYS A 6 2.55 5.61 5.69
CA CYS A 6 3.68 4.68 5.84
C CYS A 6 4.10 4.16 4.46
N TYR A 7 5.40 4.22 4.13
CA TYR A 7 5.92 3.79 2.83
C TYR A 7 5.77 2.28 2.56
N ILE A 8 5.56 1.47 3.62
CA ILE A 8 5.38 0.02 3.50
C ILE A 8 3.90 -0.35 3.36
N CYS A 9 3.07 0.05 4.34
CA CYS A 9 1.66 -0.39 4.37
C CYS A 9 0.67 0.64 3.86
N GLU A 10 1.11 1.82 3.46
CA GLU A 10 0.30 2.95 2.98
C GLU A 10 -0.79 3.47 3.96
N ASN A 11 -0.83 2.99 5.21
CA ASN A 11 -1.76 3.46 6.23
C ASN A 11 -1.36 4.86 6.72
N LYS A 12 -2.32 5.79 6.84
CA LYS A 12 -2.17 7.12 7.43
C LYS A 12 -2.57 7.19 8.90
N GLU A 13 -3.44 6.30 9.33
CA GLU A 13 -4.03 6.30 10.68
C GLU A 13 -3.21 5.49 11.69
N ALA A 14 -1.90 5.40 11.50
CA ALA A 14 -1.04 4.77 12.49
C ALA A 14 -0.89 5.64 13.74
N THR A 15 -0.86 5.01 14.92
CA THR A 15 -0.71 5.70 16.21
C THR A 15 0.62 6.41 16.38
N SER A 16 1.65 5.97 15.65
CA SER A 16 2.98 6.60 15.63
C SER A 16 3.72 6.31 14.34
N PHE A 17 4.53 7.28 13.94
CA PHE A 17 5.43 7.18 12.80
C PHE A 17 6.86 7.42 13.24
N GLN A 18 7.80 6.85 12.49
CA GLN A 18 9.22 6.91 12.74
C GLN A 18 9.98 7.11 11.43
N ILE A 19 11.18 7.68 11.52
CA ILE A 19 12.14 7.65 10.42
C ILE A 19 12.76 6.25 10.40
N GLU A 20 12.71 5.61 9.25
CA GLU A 20 13.21 4.27 9.01
C GLU A 20 14.25 4.29 7.87
N HIS A 21 15.27 3.45 7.94
CA HIS A 21 16.28 3.35 6.91
C HIS A 21 15.85 2.33 5.86
N LEU A 22 15.75 2.76 4.59
CA LEU A 22 15.49 1.84 3.47
C LEU A 22 16.52 0.72 3.45
N ILE A 23 17.81 1.10 3.51
CA ILE A 23 18.95 0.19 3.64
C ILE A 23 19.48 0.30 5.07
N PRO A 24 19.54 -0.79 5.84
CA PRO A 24 20.07 -0.78 7.19
C PRO A 24 21.52 -0.27 7.23
N TYR A 25 21.78 0.75 8.00
CA TYR A 25 23.10 1.43 8.01
C TYR A 25 24.23 0.61 8.64
N LYS A 26 23.93 -0.35 9.51
CA LYS A 26 24.90 -1.33 10.11
C LYS A 26 26.23 -0.72 10.58
N GLY A 27 26.19 0.50 11.13
CA GLY A 27 27.35 1.24 11.59
C GLY A 27 27.99 2.19 10.58
N ASP A 28 27.54 2.18 9.34
CA ASP A 28 27.92 3.15 8.30
C ASP A 28 27.29 4.51 8.61
N VAL A 29 28.13 5.52 8.89
CA VAL A 29 27.69 6.86 9.29
C VAL A 29 27.14 7.63 8.11
N GLU A 30 27.66 7.47 6.91
CA GLU A 30 27.18 8.13 5.69
C GLU A 30 25.77 7.62 5.37
N LEU A 31 25.59 6.32 5.33
CA LEU A 31 24.31 5.68 5.07
C LEU A 31 23.27 5.99 6.17
N LYS A 32 23.71 6.18 7.42
CA LYS A 32 22.84 6.55 8.54
C LYS A 32 22.21 7.94 8.37
N TYR A 33 22.92 8.87 7.77
CA TYR A 33 22.48 10.26 7.61
C TYR A 33 22.16 10.60 6.15
N ASP A 34 22.19 9.63 5.23
CA ASP A 34 21.78 9.83 3.85
C ASP A 34 20.27 10.10 3.81
N TRP A 35 19.90 11.30 3.38
CA TRP A 35 18.50 11.73 3.27
C TRP A 35 17.67 10.81 2.37
N ASN A 36 18.26 10.26 1.32
CA ASN A 36 17.58 9.35 0.39
C ASN A 36 17.33 7.97 1.02
N ASN A 37 18.02 7.64 2.11
CA ASN A 37 17.85 6.41 2.86
C ASN A 37 16.85 6.54 4.02
N LEU A 38 16.30 7.76 4.28
CA LEU A 38 15.41 8.04 5.40
C LEU A 38 13.96 8.12 4.94
N LEU A 39 13.15 7.12 5.31
CA LEU A 39 11.77 6.98 4.86
C LEU A 39 10.79 7.08 6.05
N TRP A 40 9.54 7.44 5.73
CA TRP A 40 8.46 7.60 6.69
C TRP A 40 7.70 6.29 6.90
N ALA A 41 7.90 5.63 8.03
CA ALA A 41 7.26 4.36 8.37
C ALA A 41 6.43 4.45 9.64
N CYS A 42 5.32 3.71 9.72
CA CYS A 42 4.65 3.49 11.00
C CYS A 42 5.50 2.56 11.89
N ALA A 43 5.36 2.72 13.21
CA ALA A 43 6.13 1.93 14.18
C ALA A 43 5.94 0.41 14.00
N HIS A 44 4.75 -0.03 13.59
CA HIS A 44 4.49 -1.44 13.29
C HIS A 44 5.37 -1.97 12.16
N CYS A 45 5.38 -1.28 11.00
CA CYS A 45 6.15 -1.70 9.84
C CYS A 45 7.66 -1.57 10.07
N ASN A 46 8.12 -0.50 10.73
CA ASN A 46 9.51 -0.33 11.10
C ASN A 46 10.00 -1.50 11.98
N ASN A 47 9.22 -1.87 13.00
CA ASN A 47 9.53 -3.00 13.89
C ASN A 47 9.43 -4.39 13.22
N ILE A 48 8.77 -4.50 12.07
CA ILE A 48 8.76 -5.75 11.29
C ILE A 48 9.96 -5.80 10.37
N LYS A 49 10.24 -4.71 9.63
CA LYS A 49 11.29 -4.68 8.62
C LYS A 49 12.66 -4.91 9.24
N LEU A 50 13.10 -4.06 10.16
CA LEU A 50 14.45 -4.11 10.69
C LEU A 50 15.49 -4.26 9.56
N ASP A 51 16.37 -5.28 9.62
CA ASP A 51 17.36 -5.62 8.60
C ASP A 51 17.10 -7.00 7.94
N LYS A 52 15.84 -7.48 7.95
CA LYS A 52 15.51 -8.88 7.63
C LYS A 52 15.14 -9.13 6.18
N TYR A 53 14.77 -8.08 5.43
CA TYR A 53 14.17 -8.23 4.10
C TYR A 53 15.04 -7.66 2.98
N ASP A 54 16.19 -7.08 3.32
CA ASP A 54 17.04 -6.42 2.32
C ASP A 54 17.66 -7.39 1.31
N PRO A 55 17.81 -6.96 0.04
CA PRO A 55 17.32 -5.68 -0.49
C PRO A 55 15.81 -5.69 -0.80
N ILE A 56 15.14 -4.55 -0.61
CA ILE A 56 13.75 -4.32 -1.01
C ILE A 56 13.66 -3.28 -2.14
N ILE A 57 12.49 -3.13 -2.75
CA ILE A 57 12.24 -2.09 -3.76
C ILE A 57 12.36 -0.71 -3.10
N ASP A 58 13.10 0.18 -3.73
CA ASP A 58 13.12 1.60 -3.38
C ASP A 58 11.90 2.29 -4.00
N CYS A 59 10.86 2.50 -3.19
CA CYS A 59 9.62 3.13 -3.63
C CYS A 59 9.76 4.63 -3.97
N THR A 60 10.93 5.23 -3.76
CA THR A 60 11.23 6.60 -4.19
C THR A 60 11.74 6.67 -5.63
N GLN A 61 12.20 5.55 -6.15
CA GLN A 61 12.80 5.41 -7.48
C GLN A 61 11.97 4.51 -8.41
N GLU A 62 11.19 3.60 -7.84
CA GLU A 62 10.48 2.57 -8.60
C GLU A 62 9.00 2.49 -8.16
N ASP A 63 8.10 2.34 -9.11
CA ASP A 63 6.67 2.11 -8.83
C ASP A 63 6.45 0.69 -8.32
N VAL A 64 6.28 0.54 -7.01
CA VAL A 64 6.08 -0.77 -6.35
C VAL A 64 4.90 -1.53 -6.96
N GLU A 65 3.81 -0.84 -7.27
CA GLU A 65 2.57 -1.44 -7.81
C GLU A 65 2.69 -1.93 -9.26
N LYS A 66 3.75 -1.56 -9.98
CA LYS A 66 4.07 -2.12 -11.30
C LYS A 66 4.87 -3.43 -11.20
N LYS A 67 5.46 -3.70 -10.04
CA LYS A 67 6.24 -4.91 -9.76
C LYS A 67 5.50 -5.90 -8.86
N ILE A 68 4.52 -5.42 -8.10
CA ILE A 68 3.74 -6.23 -7.16
C ILE A 68 2.26 -5.96 -7.38
N ALA A 69 1.46 -7.01 -7.58
CA ALA A 69 0.02 -6.90 -7.58
C ALA A 69 -0.51 -6.91 -6.13
N PHE A 70 -1.38 -5.95 -5.83
CA PHE A 70 -2.06 -5.79 -4.53
C PHE A 70 -3.51 -6.18 -4.67
N ARG A 71 -3.89 -7.38 -4.21
CA ARG A 71 -5.23 -7.92 -4.42
C ARG A 71 -5.93 -8.28 -3.12
N LYS A 72 -7.24 -8.20 -3.17
CA LYS A 72 -8.13 -8.74 -2.14
C LYS A 72 -8.84 -9.95 -2.70
N GLU A 73 -8.64 -11.11 -2.08
CA GLU A 73 -9.32 -12.35 -2.40
C GLU A 73 -10.35 -12.68 -1.33
N GLY A 74 -11.40 -13.43 -1.72
CA GLY A 74 -12.51 -13.79 -0.85
C GLY A 74 -13.42 -12.61 -0.48
N TYR A 75 -14.60 -12.90 0.03
CA TYR A 75 -15.60 -11.90 0.35
C TYR A 75 -15.97 -11.84 1.83
N PHE A 76 -15.94 -12.96 2.54
CA PHE A 76 -16.43 -13.06 3.91
C PHE A 76 -15.55 -13.95 4.80
N GLY A 77 -15.43 -13.56 6.06
CA GLY A 77 -14.87 -14.38 7.13
C GLY A 77 -13.41 -14.78 6.93
N THR A 78 -13.14 -16.06 7.05
CA THR A 78 -11.78 -16.61 6.98
C THR A 78 -11.19 -16.64 5.58
N ASP A 79 -12.03 -16.53 4.55
CA ASP A 79 -11.59 -16.59 3.15
C ASP A 79 -11.10 -15.25 2.63
N GLU A 80 -11.37 -14.16 3.37
CA GLU A 80 -10.91 -12.83 3.00
C GLU A 80 -9.40 -12.67 3.25
N LYS A 81 -8.66 -12.43 2.18
CA LYS A 81 -7.21 -12.25 2.21
C LYS A 81 -6.77 -11.04 1.41
N PHE A 82 -5.74 -10.36 1.91
CA PHE A 82 -4.97 -9.39 1.13
C PHE A 82 -3.71 -10.10 0.61
N VAL A 83 -3.52 -10.09 -0.70
CA VAL A 83 -2.50 -10.89 -1.37
C VAL A 83 -1.55 -9.97 -2.14
N PHE A 84 -0.27 -10.25 -2.02
CA PHE A 84 0.81 -9.55 -2.69
C PHE A 84 1.49 -10.52 -3.64
N ILE A 85 1.43 -10.25 -4.96
CA ILE A 85 1.94 -11.16 -5.98
C ILE A 85 3.09 -10.49 -6.70
N SER A 86 4.26 -11.11 -6.67
CA SER A 86 5.41 -10.66 -7.48
C SER A 86 5.08 -10.81 -8.96
N LEU A 87 5.32 -9.76 -9.75
CA LEU A 87 5.11 -9.74 -11.19
C LEU A 87 6.42 -10.00 -11.96
N ASP A 88 7.54 -10.08 -11.26
CA ASP A 88 8.85 -10.40 -11.80
C ASP A 88 9.62 -11.36 -10.89
N ASP A 89 10.80 -11.76 -11.31
CA ASP A 89 11.68 -12.66 -10.57
C ASP A 89 12.78 -11.95 -9.76
N ASP A 90 12.75 -10.60 -9.72
CA ASP A 90 13.75 -9.81 -8.98
C ASP A 90 13.69 -10.14 -7.48
N VAL A 91 14.87 -10.28 -6.91
CA VAL A 91 15.05 -10.54 -5.47
C VAL A 91 14.45 -9.40 -4.61
N LYS A 92 14.59 -8.15 -5.04
CA LYS A 92 13.99 -6.99 -4.35
C LYS A 92 12.46 -7.10 -4.31
N THR A 93 11.85 -7.49 -5.43
CA THR A 93 10.39 -7.66 -5.52
C THR A 93 9.93 -8.79 -4.59
N LYS A 94 10.59 -9.94 -4.60
CA LYS A 94 10.26 -11.07 -3.73
C LYS A 94 10.42 -10.74 -2.25
N ASN A 95 11.47 -10.02 -1.88
CA ASN A 95 11.68 -9.57 -0.50
C ASN A 95 10.64 -8.53 -0.07
N THR A 96 10.25 -7.62 -0.96
CA THR A 96 9.20 -6.63 -0.70
C THR A 96 7.83 -7.31 -0.51
N VAL A 97 7.50 -8.30 -1.32
CA VAL A 97 6.30 -9.14 -1.15
C VAL A 97 6.28 -9.79 0.24
N LYS A 98 7.40 -10.36 0.68
CA LYS A 98 7.51 -10.97 2.00
C LYS A 98 7.34 -9.94 3.12
N LEU A 99 7.98 -8.77 3.00
CA LEU A 99 7.82 -7.67 3.95
C LEU A 99 6.35 -7.20 4.03
N LEU A 100 5.70 -6.99 2.87
CA LEU A 100 4.28 -6.61 2.81
C LEU A 100 3.39 -7.66 3.48
N HIS A 101 3.60 -8.94 3.18
CA HIS A 101 2.87 -10.01 3.82
C HIS A 101 3.02 -9.95 5.35
N ASP A 102 4.24 -9.84 5.86
CA ASP A 102 4.49 -9.81 7.30
C ASP A 102 3.97 -8.53 7.96
N ALA A 103 3.98 -7.38 7.25
CA ALA A 103 3.37 -6.14 7.71
C ALA A 103 1.84 -6.25 7.84
N TYR A 104 1.18 -6.94 6.90
CA TYR A 104 -0.27 -7.09 6.91
C TYR A 104 -0.78 -8.27 7.74
N TYR A 105 0.05 -9.26 8.08
CA TYR A 105 -0.38 -10.45 8.84
C TYR A 105 0.29 -10.60 10.20
N GLY A 106 1.43 -9.95 10.40
CA GLY A 106 2.20 -10.00 11.65
C GLY A 106 2.96 -11.30 11.82
N THR A 107 4.15 -11.20 12.42
CA THR A 107 5.07 -12.32 12.66
C THR A 107 4.98 -12.89 14.08
N THR A 108 4.42 -12.14 15.02
CA THR A 108 4.21 -12.52 16.42
C THR A 108 2.76 -12.27 16.83
N SER A 109 2.31 -12.78 17.99
CA SER A 109 0.95 -12.54 18.49
C SER A 109 0.62 -11.05 18.59
N GLN A 110 1.52 -10.23 19.12
CA GLN A 110 1.34 -8.77 19.19
C GLN A 110 1.26 -8.16 17.80
N LYS A 111 2.19 -8.51 16.89
CA LYS A 111 2.20 -7.98 15.52
C LYS A 111 0.97 -8.40 14.71
N LYS A 112 0.40 -9.58 14.98
CA LYS A 112 -0.89 -10.00 14.39
C LYS A 112 -2.06 -9.11 14.81
N MET A 113 -2.07 -8.65 16.07
CA MET A 113 -3.09 -7.71 16.56
C MET A 113 -2.94 -6.33 15.89
N GLU A 114 -1.72 -5.80 15.82
CA GLU A 114 -1.43 -4.54 15.14
C GLU A 114 -1.80 -4.61 13.63
N ALA A 115 -1.40 -5.67 12.96
CA ALA A 115 -1.72 -5.94 11.56
C ALA A 115 -3.24 -6.07 11.30
N ARG A 116 -4.02 -6.56 12.30
CA ARG A 116 -5.49 -6.62 12.21
C ARG A 116 -6.10 -5.22 12.09
N ILE A 117 -5.53 -4.23 12.77
CA ILE A 117 -6.00 -2.83 12.67
C ILE A 117 -5.75 -2.31 11.25
N ILE A 118 -4.55 -2.50 10.70
CA ILE A 118 -4.23 -2.10 9.32
C ILE A 118 -5.20 -2.73 8.32
N ARG A 119 -5.44 -4.04 8.45
CA ARG A 119 -6.39 -4.73 7.55
C ARG A 119 -7.85 -4.25 7.73
N LYS A 120 -8.23 -3.80 8.93
CA LYS A 120 -9.55 -3.20 9.16
C LYS A 120 -9.67 -1.88 8.40
N HIS A 121 -8.72 -0.96 8.57
CA HIS A 121 -8.70 0.31 7.84
C HIS A 121 -8.67 0.11 6.32
N LEU A 122 -7.85 -0.82 5.83
CA LEU A 122 -7.83 -1.17 4.40
C LEU A 122 -9.19 -1.65 3.89
N ARG A 123 -9.92 -2.49 4.65
CA ARG A 123 -11.26 -2.94 4.25
C ARG A 123 -12.25 -1.78 4.13
N GLU A 124 -12.25 -0.90 5.13
CA GLU A 124 -13.11 0.28 5.18
C GLU A 124 -12.79 1.18 3.99
N ASN A 125 -11.53 1.51 3.77
CA ASN A 125 -11.07 2.35 2.67
C ASN A 125 -11.39 1.77 1.27
N ILE A 126 -11.20 0.45 1.06
CA ILE A 126 -11.60 -0.23 -0.18
C ILE A 126 -13.13 -0.22 -0.34
N SER A 127 -13.89 -0.35 0.74
CA SER A 127 -15.36 -0.33 0.69
C SER A 127 -15.86 1.03 0.23
N ASP A 128 -15.31 2.11 0.79
CA ASP A 128 -15.65 3.48 0.42
C ASP A 128 -15.30 3.77 -1.04
N PHE A 129 -14.10 3.39 -1.46
CA PHE A 129 -13.69 3.52 -2.85
C PHE A 129 -14.62 2.77 -3.82
N LYS A 130 -15.04 1.54 -3.47
CA LYS A 130 -16.00 0.78 -4.27
C LYS A 130 -17.38 1.43 -4.34
N ASN A 131 -17.81 2.12 -3.28
CA ASN A 131 -19.06 2.87 -3.29
C ASN A 131 -18.96 4.06 -4.26
N TYR A 132 -17.88 4.85 -4.22
CA TYR A 132 -17.66 5.94 -5.20
C TYR A 132 -17.68 5.43 -6.64
N VAL A 133 -17.04 4.29 -6.91
CA VAL A 133 -17.04 3.68 -8.24
C VAL A 133 -18.45 3.22 -8.66
N ARG A 134 -19.25 2.63 -7.76
CA ARG A 134 -20.65 2.25 -8.07
C ARG A 134 -21.51 3.45 -8.40
N GLU A 135 -21.44 4.50 -7.56
CA GLU A 135 -22.15 5.74 -7.79
C GLU A 135 -21.75 6.39 -9.12
N TYR A 136 -20.44 6.39 -9.45
CA TYR A 136 -19.92 6.89 -10.72
C TYR A 136 -20.49 6.16 -11.95
N ILE A 137 -20.64 4.83 -11.86
CA ILE A 137 -21.21 4.03 -12.96
C ILE A 137 -22.67 4.40 -13.23
N GLU A 138 -23.43 4.76 -12.19
CA GLU A 138 -24.87 5.10 -12.27
C GLU A 138 -25.10 6.59 -12.53
N ALA A 139 -24.14 7.46 -12.23
CA ALA A 139 -24.26 8.91 -12.33
C ALA A 139 -24.19 9.42 -13.78
N VAL A 140 -24.80 10.60 -14.01
CA VAL A 140 -24.77 11.35 -15.26
C VAL A 140 -24.57 12.85 -15.02
N GLY A 141 -24.04 13.58 -16.01
CA GLY A 141 -23.84 15.04 -15.93
C GLY A 141 -22.82 15.44 -14.85
N GLU A 142 -23.11 16.53 -14.12
CA GLU A 142 -22.22 17.10 -13.10
C GLU A 142 -21.89 16.13 -11.98
N ASP A 143 -22.86 15.34 -11.51
CA ASP A 143 -22.63 14.33 -10.47
C ASP A 143 -21.57 13.32 -10.87
N LYS A 144 -21.53 12.95 -12.15
CA LYS A 144 -20.51 12.03 -12.68
C LYS A 144 -19.11 12.66 -12.70
N GLU A 145 -19.01 13.94 -13.05
CA GLU A 145 -17.75 14.69 -13.08
C GLU A 145 -17.18 14.85 -11.66
N ASP A 146 -18.03 15.14 -10.67
CA ASP A 146 -17.63 15.25 -9.26
C ASP A 146 -17.12 13.90 -8.71
N LEU A 147 -17.83 12.81 -9.02
CA LEU A 147 -17.41 11.46 -8.61
C LEU A 147 -16.11 11.04 -9.31
N GLU A 148 -15.93 11.41 -10.57
CA GLU A 148 -14.68 11.14 -11.30
C GLU A 148 -13.48 11.85 -10.64
N LEU A 149 -13.65 13.11 -10.24
CA LEU A 149 -12.63 13.86 -9.51
C LEU A 149 -12.31 13.22 -8.16
N LEU A 150 -13.33 12.75 -7.43
CA LEU A 150 -13.17 12.05 -6.17
C LEU A 150 -12.38 10.75 -6.36
N ILE A 151 -12.74 9.94 -7.36
CA ILE A 151 -12.03 8.70 -7.73
C ILE A 151 -10.58 9.00 -8.14
N GLN A 152 -10.35 10.05 -8.92
CA GLN A 152 -8.99 10.47 -9.30
C GLN A 152 -8.14 10.80 -8.06
N ASN A 153 -8.71 11.51 -7.07
CA ASN A 153 -8.03 11.80 -5.82
C ASN A 153 -7.70 10.52 -5.03
N GLU A 154 -8.61 9.56 -5.01
CA GLU A 154 -8.42 8.25 -4.36
C GLU A 154 -7.36 7.38 -5.07
N LEU A 155 -7.18 7.55 -6.36
CA LEU A 155 -6.13 6.89 -7.15
C LEU A 155 -4.79 7.64 -7.13
N SER A 156 -4.72 8.83 -6.53
CA SER A 156 -3.50 9.61 -6.43
C SER A 156 -2.55 9.08 -5.36
N ASP A 157 -1.25 9.39 -5.48
CA ASP A 157 -0.24 9.03 -4.46
C ASP A 157 -0.52 9.64 -3.08
N LYS A 158 -1.43 10.61 -3.00
CA LYS A 158 -1.82 11.25 -1.75
C LYS A 158 -2.82 10.41 -0.94
N SER A 159 -3.55 9.50 -1.58
CA SER A 159 -4.54 8.68 -0.88
C SER A 159 -3.90 7.52 -0.13
N GLU A 160 -4.62 6.99 0.87
CA GLU A 160 -4.23 5.77 1.58
C GLU A 160 -4.45 4.54 0.69
N PHE A 161 -3.66 3.52 0.92
CA PHE A 161 -3.82 2.22 0.25
C PHE A 161 -4.02 2.32 -1.28
N THR A 162 -3.35 3.30 -1.89
CA THR A 162 -3.47 3.64 -3.31
C THR A 162 -3.16 2.44 -4.20
N ALA A 163 -2.15 1.65 -3.86
CA ALA A 163 -1.78 0.47 -4.63
C ALA A 163 -2.94 -0.53 -4.76
N PHE A 164 -3.70 -0.78 -3.69
CA PHE A 164 -4.88 -1.65 -3.75
C PHE A 164 -6.00 -1.08 -4.63
N LYS A 165 -6.28 0.23 -4.55
CA LYS A 165 -7.31 0.89 -5.36
C LYS A 165 -6.96 0.86 -6.84
N ARG A 166 -5.70 1.15 -7.17
CA ARG A 166 -5.20 1.08 -8.56
C ARG A 166 -5.29 -0.34 -9.10
N TRP A 167 -4.97 -1.37 -8.29
CA TRP A 167 -5.13 -2.76 -8.71
C TRP A 167 -6.58 -3.16 -8.88
N LEU A 168 -7.52 -2.66 -8.08
CA LEU A 168 -8.95 -2.87 -8.31
C LEU A 168 -9.39 -2.32 -9.67
N VAL A 169 -8.90 -1.16 -10.07
CA VAL A 169 -9.20 -0.57 -11.38
C VAL A 169 -8.49 -1.33 -12.51
N ARG A 170 -7.22 -1.74 -12.33
CA ARG A 170 -6.48 -2.55 -13.33
C ARG A 170 -7.15 -3.87 -13.62
N ASP A 171 -7.59 -4.58 -12.59
CA ASP A 171 -8.22 -5.90 -12.71
C ASP A 171 -9.66 -5.80 -13.22
N SER A 172 -10.28 -4.61 -13.24
CA SER A 172 -11.64 -4.42 -13.74
C SER A 172 -11.66 -4.27 -15.27
N GLU A 173 -12.48 -5.09 -15.93
CA GLU A 173 -12.77 -4.96 -17.36
C GLU A 173 -13.81 -3.84 -17.64
N ASN A 174 -14.63 -3.51 -16.64
CA ASN A 174 -15.77 -2.61 -16.77
C ASN A 174 -15.44 -1.14 -16.48
N LEU A 175 -14.18 -0.78 -16.24
CA LEU A 175 -13.75 0.56 -15.86
C LEU A 175 -12.62 1.10 -16.76
N PRO A 176 -12.69 0.96 -18.10
CA PRO A 176 -11.61 1.36 -18.98
C PRO A 176 -11.31 2.86 -18.88
N GLU A 177 -12.32 3.70 -18.64
CA GLU A 177 -12.21 5.15 -18.51
C GLU A 177 -11.42 5.60 -17.27
N LEU A 178 -11.40 4.81 -16.21
CA LEU A 178 -10.64 5.11 -14.99
C LEU A 178 -9.16 4.69 -15.09
N LYS A 179 -8.81 3.84 -16.06
CA LYS A 179 -7.42 3.36 -16.25
C LYS A 179 -6.45 4.48 -16.66
N LYS A 180 -6.94 5.62 -17.14
CA LYS A 180 -6.13 6.81 -17.43
C LYS A 180 -5.49 7.45 -16.18
N TYR A 181 -5.95 7.08 -14.98
CA TYR A 181 -5.45 7.58 -13.69
C TYR A 181 -4.46 6.64 -12.99
N LEU A 182 -4.01 5.56 -13.67
CA LEU A 182 -3.09 4.54 -13.13
C LEU A 182 -1.62 4.82 -13.48
#